data_31cb4e17aa5886e33174d1a1ce603c2e
#
_entry.id   31cb4e17aa5886e33174d1a1ce603c2e
#
_cell.length_a   1.000
_cell.length_b   1.000
_cell.length_c   1.000
_cell.angle_alpha   90.00
_cell.angle_beta   90.00
_cell.angle_gamma   90.00
#
_symmetry.space_group_name_H-M   'P 1'
#
loop_
_entity.id
_entity.type
_entity.pdbx_description
1 polymer ?
#
loop_
_entity_poly.entity_id
_entity_poly.type
_entity_poly.pdbx_seq_one_letter_code
_entity_poly.pdbx_strand_id
1 'polypeptide(L)'
;NFNGERERLTGIFRNNGIRNFQESSITFDILRDTARAADDQKMNITLNIGDLKTRGENEVTTSAYKVEKIDKINIYTDYLSTNNQDSIYTIDYQDYTIHYSKNFDIKPKTLANAIFFKKDSIYRDVDKIRTSRQLNALNVFKYPNIIFEADSLGNKVNTNIYLAPKTKYALGTNFEVSRSNLRRLGVGLGTTLLIRNIFKGAENLSISANGSYGLLSSNTFEANYFSEFGGDISLDFPRIWFPFINTSRIIPNYTLPKTRIAIGTNFQNNIGLDKQTFNTVLGYSWTPSDFVNHDVELLNIQFVRNVNSNRFYNVYTNTYELLDEIADSYEDAALYPELAEYFETDDSDDDLNLIIPSGTSGFTNAILDGTVSATTDDFEDVNTIEERRIRLTENNLIFASNYTFNKTNRTGVLDNTFYQFRWKIEGAGNVLSAFSTFIPFNKNDDDQLLVFGVPFSQYIKNEFEYVKYWDLKRSNVLAARAFFGIAIPYGNSDNIPFVRSYFGGGSNDNRAWFPYSLGPGSTSAINDFNEANLKLALNLEYRFPIAGDINGAIFADAGNIWNVLDNVEDPDATFDGLASLKDIALGTGMGLRYDFTYFLF
;
A
#
# COMPACT_ATOMS: atom_id res chain seq x y z
N ASN A 1 -32.38 16.85 1.14
CA ASN A 1 -32.63 15.83 2.15
C ASN A 1 -32.70 16.49 3.54
N PHE A 2 -33.90 16.51 4.17
CA PHE A 2 -34.08 17.14 5.49
C PHE A 2 -33.23 16.52 6.61
N ASN A 3 -33.02 15.22 6.56
CA ASN A 3 -32.19 14.53 7.56
C ASN A 3 -30.72 14.98 7.46
N GLY A 4 -30.15 15.06 6.27
CA GLY A 4 -28.79 15.57 6.11
C GLY A 4 -28.63 17.03 6.58
N GLU A 5 -29.67 17.86 6.42
CA GLU A 5 -29.65 19.23 6.93
C GLU A 5 -29.78 19.28 8.46
N ARG A 6 -30.57 18.38 9.08
CA ARG A 6 -30.60 18.24 10.54
C ARG A 6 -29.24 17.83 11.10
N GLU A 7 -28.60 16.82 10.51
CA GLU A 7 -27.26 16.38 10.91
C GLU A 7 -26.23 17.51 10.80
N ARG A 8 -26.25 18.24 9.66
CA ARG A 8 -25.35 19.37 9.42
C ARG A 8 -25.50 20.47 10.46
N LEU A 9 -26.74 20.89 10.73
CA LEU A 9 -27.05 21.93 11.72
C LEU A 9 -26.73 21.46 13.14
N THR A 10 -27.05 20.22 13.49
CA THR A 10 -26.71 19.61 14.77
C THR A 10 -25.19 19.67 15.00
N GLY A 11 -24.40 19.29 13.97
CA GLY A 11 -22.94 19.41 14.02
C GLY A 11 -22.46 20.85 14.23
N ILE A 12 -23.08 21.84 13.57
CA ILE A 12 -22.78 23.26 13.76
C ILE A 12 -23.04 23.70 15.19
N PHE A 13 -24.23 23.42 15.74
CA PHE A 13 -24.58 23.81 17.11
C PHE A 13 -23.66 23.16 18.15
N ARG A 14 -23.39 21.87 18.03
CA ARG A 14 -22.48 21.14 18.93
C ARG A 14 -21.06 21.67 18.86
N ASN A 15 -20.59 22.08 17.68
CA ASN A 15 -19.26 22.68 17.51
C ASN A 15 -19.18 24.16 17.94
N ASN A 16 -20.30 24.77 18.27
CA ASN A 16 -20.39 26.13 18.82
C ASN A 16 -20.82 26.15 20.30
N GLY A 17 -20.55 25.06 21.03
CA GLY A 17 -20.70 25.01 22.48
C GLY A 17 -22.00 24.39 22.97
N ILE A 18 -22.95 24.06 22.12
CA ILE A 18 -24.22 23.49 22.55
C ILE A 18 -24.11 21.95 22.51
N ARG A 19 -23.37 21.37 23.47
CA ARG A 19 -23.02 19.95 23.55
C ARG A 19 -24.25 19.03 23.48
N ASN A 20 -25.33 19.39 24.18
CA ASN A 20 -26.53 18.58 24.31
C ASN A 20 -27.56 18.86 23.20
N PHE A 21 -27.18 19.54 22.11
CA PHE A 21 -28.11 19.84 21.03
C PHE A 21 -28.66 18.58 20.41
N GLN A 22 -30.00 18.47 20.35
CA GLN A 22 -30.73 17.31 19.84
C GLN A 22 -31.17 17.55 18.41
N GLU A 23 -30.93 16.60 17.54
CA GLU A 23 -31.40 16.63 16.15
C GLU A 23 -32.92 16.73 16.04
N SER A 24 -33.64 16.12 16.98
CA SER A 24 -35.10 16.17 17.11
C SER A 24 -35.66 17.57 17.41
N SER A 25 -34.81 18.50 17.88
CA SER A 25 -35.23 19.90 18.10
C SER A 25 -35.35 20.70 16.79
N ILE A 26 -34.84 20.15 15.67
CA ILE A 26 -34.97 20.78 14.35
C ILE A 26 -36.21 20.23 13.65
N THR A 27 -37.18 21.10 13.37
CA THR A 27 -38.40 20.79 12.60
C THR A 27 -38.49 21.68 11.37
N PHE A 28 -39.18 21.20 10.35
CA PHE A 28 -39.40 21.93 9.10
C PHE A 28 -40.91 22.02 8.85
N ASP A 29 -41.41 23.25 8.76
CA ASP A 29 -42.76 23.52 8.29
C ASP A 29 -42.70 23.83 6.79
N ILE A 30 -43.44 23.08 6.01
CA ILE A 30 -43.42 23.18 4.56
C ILE A 30 -44.79 23.73 4.12
N LEU A 31 -44.79 24.94 3.57
CA LEU A 31 -45.94 25.58 2.99
C LEU A 31 -45.83 25.57 1.47
N ARG A 32 -46.74 24.84 0.82
CA ARG A 32 -46.83 24.82 -0.64
C ARG A 32 -47.49 26.12 -1.12
N ASP A 33 -46.88 26.80 -2.07
CA ASP A 33 -47.47 27.97 -2.70
C ASP A 33 -48.52 27.53 -3.73
N THR A 34 -49.80 27.52 -3.30
CA THR A 34 -50.91 27.16 -4.14
C THR A 34 -51.51 28.35 -4.93
N ALA A 35 -50.95 29.56 -4.74
CA ALA A 35 -51.47 30.76 -5.37
C ALA A 35 -51.01 30.98 -6.82
N ARG A 36 -50.00 30.24 -7.27
CA ARG A 36 -49.46 30.31 -8.64
C ARG A 36 -49.68 29.01 -9.37
N ALA A 37 -50.73 28.97 -10.19
CA ALA A 37 -51.10 27.78 -10.99
C ALA A 37 -50.04 27.27 -11.99
N ALA A 38 -48.91 27.99 -12.17
CA ALA A 38 -47.86 27.66 -13.12
C ALA A 38 -46.56 27.09 -12.49
N ASP A 39 -46.38 27.11 -11.13
CA ASP A 39 -45.14 26.70 -10.50
C ASP A 39 -45.40 25.94 -9.19
N ASP A 40 -46.01 24.76 -9.36
CA ASP A 40 -46.41 23.85 -8.28
C ASP A 40 -45.22 23.18 -7.54
N GLN A 41 -44.01 23.48 -7.93
CA GLN A 41 -42.79 22.91 -7.35
C GLN A 41 -42.10 23.80 -6.32
N LYS A 42 -42.52 25.04 -6.14
CA LYS A 42 -41.98 25.96 -5.14
C LYS A 42 -42.67 25.81 -3.79
N MET A 43 -41.88 25.67 -2.76
CA MET A 43 -42.32 25.54 -1.37
C MET A 43 -41.57 26.52 -0.48
N ASN A 44 -42.29 27.17 0.43
CA ASN A 44 -41.67 27.90 1.51
C ASN A 44 -41.34 26.95 2.66
N ILE A 45 -40.08 26.89 3.08
CA ILE A 45 -39.62 26.03 4.17
C ILE A 45 -39.23 26.92 5.33
N THR A 46 -39.94 26.77 6.46
CA THR A 46 -39.58 27.41 7.72
C THR A 46 -38.86 26.40 8.58
N LEU A 47 -37.64 26.72 8.98
CA LEU A 47 -36.84 25.95 9.92
C LEU A 47 -37.14 26.42 11.33
N ASN A 48 -37.62 25.53 12.19
CA ASN A 48 -37.86 25.83 13.61
C ASN A 48 -36.88 25.05 14.47
N ILE A 49 -36.35 25.73 15.52
CA ILE A 49 -35.46 25.14 16.52
C ILE A 49 -36.17 25.21 17.86
N GLY A 50 -36.57 24.06 18.38
CA GLY A 50 -37.20 23.93 19.70
C GLY A 50 -36.17 23.79 20.80
N ASP A 51 -36.61 24.01 22.05
CA ASP A 51 -35.82 23.87 23.26
C ASP A 51 -35.38 22.41 23.54
N LEU A 52 -34.40 22.25 24.42
CA LEU A 52 -33.92 20.95 24.91
C LEU A 52 -35.02 20.26 25.72
N LYS A 53 -35.38 19.06 25.29
CA LYS A 53 -36.32 18.18 25.99
C LYS A 53 -35.56 17.05 26.70
N THR A 54 -35.61 17.05 28.03
CA THR A 54 -35.01 16.01 28.85
C THR A 54 -36.10 15.15 29.47
N ARG A 55 -36.05 13.84 29.22
CA ARG A 55 -36.99 12.86 29.78
C ARG A 55 -36.51 12.40 31.12
N GLY A 56 -37.17 12.81 32.20
CA GLY A 56 -37.03 12.25 33.54
C GLY A 56 -37.86 10.97 33.70
N GLU A 57 -37.85 10.37 34.91
CA GLU A 57 -38.59 9.15 35.18
C GLU A 57 -40.12 9.33 35.00
N ASN A 58 -40.66 10.49 35.34
CA ASN A 58 -42.10 10.76 35.31
C ASN A 58 -42.50 12.02 34.51
N GLU A 59 -41.55 12.85 34.09
CA GLU A 59 -41.84 14.13 33.41
C GLU A 59 -40.83 14.47 32.30
N VAL A 60 -41.31 15.17 31.29
CA VAL A 60 -40.50 15.78 30.25
C VAL A 60 -40.24 17.22 30.61
N THR A 61 -39.02 17.57 30.96
CA THR A 61 -38.63 18.97 31.25
C THR A 61 -38.12 19.64 29.97
N THR A 62 -38.52 20.89 29.77
CA THR A 62 -38.06 21.72 28.65
C THR A 62 -37.22 22.84 29.17
N SER A 63 -36.00 23.05 28.58
CA SER A 63 -35.08 24.12 28.96
C SER A 63 -34.36 24.69 27.74
N ALA A 64 -33.99 25.96 27.81
CA ALA A 64 -33.22 26.59 26.75
C ALA A 64 -31.82 25.96 26.63
N TYR A 65 -31.33 25.85 25.41
CA TYR A 65 -29.94 25.44 25.15
C TYR A 65 -28.95 26.47 25.72
N LYS A 66 -27.85 25.96 26.29
CA LYS A 66 -26.77 26.78 26.84
C LYS A 66 -25.47 26.47 26.12
N VAL A 67 -24.63 27.50 25.97
CA VAL A 67 -23.24 27.38 25.50
C VAL A 67 -22.39 26.94 26.67
N GLU A 68 -21.74 25.79 26.55
CA GLU A 68 -20.88 25.22 27.58
C GLU A 68 -19.41 25.51 27.27
N LYS A 69 -18.62 25.78 28.30
CA LYS A 69 -17.17 25.95 28.25
C LYS A 69 -16.48 24.87 29.07
N ILE A 70 -15.33 24.44 28.62
CA ILE A 70 -14.49 23.49 29.36
C ILE A 70 -13.91 24.15 30.59
N ASP A 71 -14.13 23.59 31.79
CA ASP A 71 -13.58 24.09 33.04
C ASP A 71 -12.31 23.31 33.44
N LYS A 72 -12.46 22.04 33.77
CA LYS A 72 -11.36 21.15 34.16
C LYS A 72 -11.22 20.00 33.20
N ILE A 73 -9.99 19.54 32.99
CA ILE A 73 -9.69 18.38 32.16
C ILE A 73 -8.89 17.40 33.01
N ASN A 74 -9.55 16.32 33.41
CA ASN A 74 -9.00 15.24 34.21
C ASN A 74 -8.70 14.04 33.34
N ILE A 75 -7.54 13.44 33.51
CA ILE A 75 -7.09 12.27 32.75
C ILE A 75 -6.76 11.15 33.74
N TYR A 76 -7.48 10.04 33.67
CA TYR A 76 -7.29 8.86 34.53
C TYR A 76 -6.58 7.79 33.69
N THR A 77 -5.28 7.54 33.94
CA THR A 77 -4.42 6.76 33.02
C THR A 77 -4.44 5.26 33.25
N ASP A 78 -4.92 4.79 34.36
CA ASP A 78 -4.99 3.38 34.75
C ASP A 78 -6.35 2.97 35.31
N TYR A 79 -7.40 3.58 34.76
CA TYR A 79 -8.77 3.29 35.13
C TYR A 79 -9.14 1.85 34.80
N LEU A 80 -9.19 1.03 35.83
CA LEU A 80 -9.79 -0.31 35.80
C LEU A 80 -11.21 -0.18 36.38
N SER A 81 -12.21 -0.75 35.73
CA SER A 81 -13.62 -0.69 36.16
C SER A 81 -13.93 -1.44 37.47
N THR A 82 -12.93 -1.88 38.19
CA THR A 82 -13.04 -2.54 39.51
C THR A 82 -12.75 -1.56 40.63
N ASN A 83 -13.68 -1.44 41.55
CA ASN A 83 -13.72 -0.59 42.74
C ASN A 83 -12.55 -0.80 43.73
N ASN A 84 -11.32 -0.65 43.33
CA ASN A 84 -10.21 -0.66 44.28
C ASN A 84 -9.86 0.81 44.62
N GLN A 85 -10.11 1.14 45.89
CA GLN A 85 -9.68 2.39 46.56
C GLN A 85 -8.15 2.41 46.77
N ASP A 86 -7.37 2.21 45.72
CA ASP A 86 -5.94 2.47 45.77
C ASP A 86 -5.70 3.98 45.81
N SER A 87 -4.66 4.42 46.52
CA SER A 87 -4.30 5.84 46.61
C SER A 87 -4.12 6.44 45.22
N ILE A 88 -4.85 7.52 44.92
CA ILE A 88 -4.76 8.22 43.64
C ILE A 88 -3.69 9.32 43.76
N TYR A 89 -2.67 9.25 42.91
CA TYR A 89 -1.67 10.31 42.75
C TYR A 89 -2.05 11.24 41.61
N THR A 90 -1.62 12.49 41.68
CA THR A 90 -1.93 13.52 40.70
C THR A 90 -0.67 14.22 40.19
N ILE A 91 -0.66 14.54 38.89
CA ILE A 91 0.35 15.37 38.26
C ILE A 91 -0.37 16.44 37.45
N ASP A 92 -0.09 17.72 37.75
CA ASP A 92 -0.59 18.82 36.93
C ASP A 92 0.41 19.09 35.78
N TYR A 93 -0.10 19.16 34.58
CA TYR A 93 0.68 19.47 33.36
C TYR A 93 -0.13 20.36 32.42
N GLN A 94 0.25 21.64 32.27
CA GLN A 94 -0.51 22.64 31.51
C GLN A 94 -1.95 22.79 32.06
N ASP A 95 -2.96 22.58 31.20
CA ASP A 95 -4.39 22.65 31.54
C ASP A 95 -4.97 21.32 32.04
N TYR A 96 -4.13 20.31 32.25
CA TYR A 96 -4.54 18.92 32.52
C TYR A 96 -4.13 18.48 33.92
N THR A 97 -5.05 17.85 34.65
CA THR A 97 -4.76 17.08 35.87
C THR A 97 -4.77 15.61 35.55
N ILE A 98 -3.62 14.95 35.70
CA ILE A 98 -3.42 13.54 35.38
C ILE A 98 -3.47 12.75 36.68
N HIS A 99 -4.40 11.78 36.74
CA HIS A 99 -4.62 10.88 37.88
C HIS A 99 -4.10 9.49 37.55
N TYR A 100 -3.38 8.86 38.47
CA TYR A 100 -2.87 7.49 38.35
C TYR A 100 -2.80 6.80 39.72
N SER A 101 -2.94 5.46 39.77
CA SER A 101 -2.96 4.70 41.02
C SER A 101 -1.67 3.91 41.27
N LYS A 102 -0.99 3.46 40.23
CA LYS A 102 0.22 2.62 40.37
C LYS A 102 1.45 3.31 39.79
N ASN A 103 1.74 3.07 38.53
CA ASN A 103 2.90 3.62 37.84
C ASN A 103 2.45 4.55 36.72
N PHE A 104 3.03 5.73 36.67
CA PHE A 104 2.84 6.65 35.58
C PHE A 104 3.87 6.35 34.47
N ASP A 105 3.47 5.53 33.49
CA ASP A 105 4.37 5.03 32.45
C ASP A 105 4.32 5.80 31.14
N ILE A 106 3.60 6.91 31.07
CA ILE A 106 3.50 7.73 29.86
C ILE A 106 3.90 9.18 30.12
N LYS A 107 4.64 9.81 29.21
CA LYS A 107 5.04 11.22 29.35
C LYS A 107 3.81 12.14 29.32
N PRO A 108 3.65 13.12 30.26
CA PRO A 108 2.53 14.06 30.24
C PRO A 108 2.36 14.77 28.89
N LYS A 109 3.45 15.16 28.25
CA LYS A 109 3.46 15.79 26.92
C LYS A 109 2.79 14.91 25.85
N THR A 110 2.91 13.58 25.93
CA THR A 110 2.29 12.67 24.96
C THR A 110 0.77 12.70 25.09
N LEU A 111 0.25 12.70 26.32
CA LEU A 111 -1.19 12.84 26.57
C LEU A 111 -1.71 14.23 26.15
N ALA A 112 -1.01 15.29 26.54
CA ALA A 112 -1.38 16.65 26.17
C ALA A 112 -1.44 16.86 24.65
N ASN A 113 -0.54 16.24 23.88
CA ASN A 113 -0.55 16.27 22.42
C ASN A 113 -1.71 15.47 21.78
N ALA A 114 -2.31 14.55 22.52
CA ALA A 114 -3.42 13.71 22.06
C ALA A 114 -4.80 14.26 22.43
N ILE A 115 -4.87 15.33 23.23
CA ILE A 115 -6.10 15.92 23.74
C ILE A 115 -6.27 17.31 23.15
N PHE A 116 -7.43 17.57 22.54
CA PHE A 116 -7.72 18.84 21.83
C PHE A 116 -8.63 19.78 22.62
N PHE A 117 -9.09 19.37 23.79
CA PHE A 117 -9.78 20.26 24.72
C PHE A 117 -8.78 21.24 25.39
N LYS A 118 -9.22 22.47 25.57
CA LYS A 118 -8.46 23.49 26.29
C LYS A 118 -9.36 24.13 27.36
N LYS A 119 -8.78 24.43 28.51
CA LYS A 119 -9.48 25.15 29.58
C LYS A 119 -10.04 26.46 29.06
N ASP A 120 -11.21 26.86 29.54
CA ASP A 120 -11.97 28.08 29.19
C ASP A 120 -12.38 28.19 27.71
N SER A 121 -12.08 27.18 26.88
CA SER A 121 -12.57 27.14 25.50
C SER A 121 -14.03 26.68 25.43
N ILE A 122 -14.74 27.10 24.38
CA ILE A 122 -16.07 26.59 24.07
C ILE A 122 -15.99 25.10 23.73
N TYR A 123 -16.96 24.28 24.20
CA TYR A 123 -17.09 22.89 23.82
C TYR A 123 -17.22 22.75 22.29
N ARG A 124 -16.54 21.77 21.73
CA ARG A 124 -16.63 21.41 20.31
C ARG A 124 -16.65 19.89 20.15
N ASP A 125 -17.66 19.39 19.44
CA ASP A 125 -17.79 17.94 19.21
C ASP A 125 -16.63 17.39 18.39
N VAL A 126 -16.10 18.18 17.46
CA VAL A 126 -14.91 17.84 16.67
C VAL A 126 -13.67 17.58 17.55
N ASP A 127 -13.52 18.28 18.68
CA ASP A 127 -12.38 18.08 19.58
C ASP A 127 -12.51 16.79 20.39
N LYS A 128 -13.75 16.37 20.70
CA LYS A 128 -14.04 15.05 21.28
C LYS A 128 -13.66 13.93 20.30
N ILE A 129 -14.08 14.04 19.05
CA ILE A 129 -13.77 13.06 17.99
C ILE A 129 -12.25 12.99 17.78
N ARG A 130 -11.58 14.12 17.62
CA ARG A 130 -10.12 14.19 17.46
C ARG A 130 -9.37 13.59 18.65
N THR A 131 -9.78 13.91 19.87
CA THR A 131 -9.18 13.37 21.09
C THR A 131 -9.33 11.85 21.15
N SER A 132 -10.55 11.35 20.91
CA SER A 132 -10.81 9.91 20.90
C SER A 132 -9.98 9.19 19.83
N ARG A 133 -9.91 9.72 18.60
CA ARG A 133 -9.10 9.16 17.51
C ARG A 133 -7.62 9.14 17.83
N GLN A 134 -7.08 10.25 18.36
CA GLN A 134 -5.66 10.35 18.69
C GLN A 134 -5.27 9.41 19.83
N LEU A 135 -6.08 9.34 20.90
CA LEU A 135 -5.84 8.42 22.02
C LEU A 135 -5.87 6.96 21.58
N ASN A 136 -6.79 6.59 20.67
CA ASN A 136 -6.80 5.24 20.07
C ASN A 136 -5.56 4.99 19.18
N ALA A 137 -5.12 6.01 18.43
CA ALA A 137 -3.97 5.91 17.54
C ALA A 137 -2.63 5.73 18.30
N LEU A 138 -2.54 6.13 19.56
CA LEU A 138 -1.38 5.85 20.42
C LEU A 138 -1.15 4.34 20.60
N ASN A 139 -2.19 3.52 20.46
CA ASN A 139 -2.18 2.06 20.60
C ASN A 139 -1.70 1.54 21.97
N VAL A 140 -1.72 2.39 23.00
CA VAL A 140 -1.31 2.06 24.38
C VAL A 140 -2.50 1.94 25.34
N PHE A 141 -3.68 2.42 24.93
CA PHE A 141 -4.91 2.37 25.72
C PHE A 141 -6.00 1.53 25.03
N LYS A 142 -6.91 0.97 25.86
CA LYS A 142 -8.14 0.32 25.42
C LYS A 142 -9.29 1.32 25.56
N TYR A 143 -10.11 1.45 24.54
CA TYR A 143 -11.40 2.15 24.58
C TYR A 143 -11.40 3.46 25.40
N PRO A 144 -10.69 4.52 24.98
CA PRO A 144 -10.74 5.82 25.66
C PRO A 144 -12.19 6.27 25.85
N ASN A 145 -12.59 6.54 27.09
CA ASN A 145 -13.93 6.99 27.40
C ASN A 145 -13.88 8.46 27.89
N ILE A 146 -14.63 9.33 27.25
CA ILE A 146 -14.66 10.77 27.52
C ILE A 146 -16.05 11.13 28.05
N ILE A 147 -16.11 11.51 29.33
CA ILE A 147 -17.34 11.87 30.03
C ILE A 147 -17.29 13.36 30.35
N PHE A 148 -18.43 14.03 30.13
CA PHE A 148 -18.61 15.45 30.42
C PHE A 148 -19.61 15.62 31.56
N GLU A 149 -19.19 16.29 32.64
CA GLU A 149 -20.01 16.58 33.79
C GLU A 149 -20.26 18.10 33.84
N ALA A 150 -21.51 18.50 33.66
CA ALA A 150 -21.89 19.91 33.75
C ALA A 150 -21.85 20.41 35.19
N ASP A 151 -21.49 21.69 35.37
CA ASP A 151 -21.61 22.36 36.64
C ASP A 151 -23.09 22.63 37.00
N SER A 152 -23.34 23.08 38.23
CA SER A 152 -24.70 23.35 38.73
C SER A 152 -25.43 24.47 37.95
N LEU A 153 -24.71 25.36 37.29
CA LEU A 153 -25.24 26.45 36.47
C LEU A 153 -25.43 26.00 34.99
N GLY A 154 -24.84 24.89 34.58
CA GLY A 154 -24.96 24.30 33.25
C GLY A 154 -24.28 25.09 32.13
N ASN A 155 -23.29 25.93 32.42
CA ASN A 155 -22.49 26.68 31.45
C ASN A 155 -20.99 26.33 31.45
N LYS A 156 -20.55 25.49 32.39
CA LYS A 156 -19.21 24.91 32.44
C LYS A 156 -19.29 23.41 32.51
N VAL A 157 -18.30 22.71 31.89
CA VAL A 157 -18.20 21.25 31.91
C VAL A 157 -16.81 20.81 32.33
N ASN A 158 -16.76 19.87 33.26
CA ASN A 158 -15.57 19.11 33.58
C ASN A 158 -15.46 17.95 32.57
N THR A 159 -14.30 17.81 31.97
CA THR A 159 -14.01 16.73 31.01
C THR A 159 -13.18 15.67 31.71
N ASN A 160 -13.74 14.47 31.89
CA ASN A 160 -13.09 13.34 32.51
C ASN A 160 -12.76 12.31 31.42
N ILE A 161 -11.47 12.00 31.24
CA ILE A 161 -10.94 11.08 30.23
C ILE A 161 -10.41 9.83 30.94
N TYR A 162 -11.10 8.71 30.76
CA TYR A 162 -10.76 7.43 31.38
C TYR A 162 -10.02 6.56 30.37
N LEU A 163 -8.80 6.14 30.74
CA LEU A 163 -7.89 5.38 29.91
C LEU A 163 -7.54 4.06 30.60
N ALA A 164 -7.83 2.94 29.97
CA ALA A 164 -7.40 1.62 30.45
C ALA A 164 -6.15 1.18 29.66
N PRO A 165 -5.02 0.92 30.30
CA PRO A 165 -3.80 0.56 29.60
C PRO A 165 -3.91 -0.83 28.94
N LYS A 166 -3.33 -0.97 27.75
CA LYS A 166 -3.07 -2.27 27.11
C LYS A 166 -1.85 -2.92 27.75
N THR A 167 -1.76 -4.25 27.62
CA THR A 167 -0.55 -4.98 28.01
C THR A 167 0.67 -4.45 27.28
N LYS A 168 1.79 -4.33 27.99
CA LYS A 168 3.06 -3.83 27.42
C LYS A 168 3.55 -4.72 26.28
N TYR A 169 3.43 -6.02 26.45
CA TYR A 169 3.84 -7.03 25.47
C TYR A 169 2.62 -7.70 24.86
N ALA A 170 2.66 -7.92 23.55
CA ALA A 170 1.68 -8.74 22.84
C ALA A 170 2.42 -9.61 21.81
N LEU A 171 2.13 -10.90 21.86
CA LEU A 171 2.62 -11.87 20.87
C LEU A 171 1.45 -12.23 19.96
N GLY A 172 1.66 -12.05 18.66
CA GLY A 172 0.75 -12.50 17.62
C GLY A 172 1.41 -13.60 16.81
N THR A 173 0.65 -14.63 16.46
CA THR A 173 1.08 -15.67 15.52
C THR A 173 0.03 -15.80 14.44
N ASN A 174 0.47 -15.98 13.19
CA ASN A 174 -0.39 -16.28 12.07
C ASN A 174 0.09 -17.56 11.38
N PHE A 175 -0.85 -18.34 10.93
CA PHE A 175 -0.62 -19.52 10.10
C PHE A 175 -1.30 -19.29 8.76
N GLU A 176 -0.60 -19.57 7.66
CA GLU A 176 -1.08 -19.37 6.31
C GLU A 176 -0.96 -20.67 5.53
N VAL A 177 -1.97 -20.97 4.73
CA VAL A 177 -1.91 -21.98 3.68
C VAL A 177 -2.15 -21.27 2.35
N SER A 178 -1.23 -21.41 1.42
CA SER A 178 -1.29 -20.72 0.12
C SER A 178 -1.26 -21.72 -1.03
N ARG A 179 -1.93 -21.33 -2.12
CA ARG A 179 -1.89 -22.02 -3.41
C ARG A 179 -1.95 -20.98 -4.52
N SER A 180 -1.15 -21.18 -5.56
CA SER A 180 -1.16 -20.32 -6.75
C SER A 180 -0.80 -21.15 -7.99
N ASN A 181 -0.72 -20.53 -9.15
CA ASN A 181 -0.21 -21.15 -10.36
C ASN A 181 1.25 -21.60 -10.22
N LEU A 182 2.08 -20.86 -9.47
CA LEU A 182 3.48 -21.20 -9.21
C LEU A 182 3.67 -22.15 -8.02
N ARG A 183 2.78 -22.05 -7.00
CA ARG A 183 2.86 -22.80 -5.74
C ARG A 183 1.72 -23.80 -5.65
N ARG A 184 2.02 -25.08 -5.80
CA ARG A 184 1.01 -26.17 -5.66
C ARG A 184 0.41 -26.21 -4.26
N LEU A 185 1.25 -26.07 -3.25
CA LEU A 185 0.86 -25.97 -1.84
C LEU A 185 1.98 -25.29 -1.06
N GLY A 186 1.64 -24.27 -0.29
CA GLY A 186 2.55 -23.58 0.61
C GLY A 186 1.96 -23.49 2.01
N VAL A 187 2.81 -23.59 3.01
CA VAL A 187 2.48 -23.33 4.41
C VAL A 187 3.40 -22.24 4.93
N GLY A 188 2.84 -21.29 5.68
CA GLY A 188 3.57 -20.19 6.27
C GLY A 188 3.28 -20.04 7.75
N LEU A 189 4.29 -19.62 8.49
CA LEU A 189 4.18 -19.25 9.90
C LEU A 189 4.81 -17.88 10.11
N GLY A 190 4.04 -16.97 10.71
CA GLY A 190 4.52 -15.67 11.12
C GLY A 190 4.37 -15.46 12.62
N THR A 191 5.32 -14.77 13.23
CA THR A 191 5.28 -14.40 14.64
C THR A 191 5.70 -12.94 14.78
N THR A 192 4.92 -12.16 15.55
CA THR A 192 5.21 -10.75 15.83
C THR A 192 5.16 -10.49 17.33
N LEU A 193 6.24 -9.99 17.88
CA LEU A 193 6.31 -9.46 19.25
C LEU A 193 6.14 -7.95 19.19
N LEU A 194 5.07 -7.44 19.76
CA LEU A 194 4.79 -6.02 19.91
C LEU A 194 5.11 -5.56 21.34
N ILE A 195 6.01 -4.59 21.48
CA ILE A 195 6.38 -3.95 22.73
C ILE A 195 5.86 -2.52 22.70
N ARG A 196 4.84 -2.21 23.49
CA ARG A 196 4.20 -0.89 23.51
C ARG A 196 4.92 0.07 24.44
N ASN A 197 4.93 1.33 24.05
CA ASN A 197 5.38 2.46 24.87
C ASN A 197 6.81 2.29 25.38
N ILE A 198 7.74 1.93 24.48
CA ILE A 198 9.12 1.56 24.85
C ILE A 198 9.89 2.74 25.48
N PHE A 199 9.65 3.98 25.02
CA PHE A 199 10.32 5.21 25.51
C PHE A 199 9.38 6.15 26.28
N LYS A 200 8.23 5.63 26.74
CA LYS A 200 7.19 6.39 27.47
C LYS A 200 6.54 7.53 26.69
N GLY A 201 6.69 7.57 25.38
CA GLY A 201 6.06 8.52 24.47
C GLY A 201 5.04 7.87 23.52
N ALA A 202 4.54 6.70 23.89
CA ALA A 202 3.67 5.82 23.10
C ALA A 202 4.36 5.27 21.81
N GLU A 203 5.69 5.21 21.82
CA GLU A 203 6.44 4.52 20.75
C GLU A 203 6.24 3.01 20.86
N ASN A 204 5.97 2.36 19.74
CA ASN A 204 5.73 0.91 19.69
C ASN A 204 6.83 0.24 18.85
N LEU A 205 7.47 -0.76 19.45
CA LEU A 205 8.48 -1.60 18.78
C LEU A 205 7.83 -2.92 18.39
N SER A 206 7.92 -3.26 17.09
CA SER A 206 7.51 -4.57 16.56
C SER A 206 8.73 -5.33 16.09
N ILE A 207 8.81 -6.60 16.46
CA ILE A 207 9.83 -7.55 15.99
C ILE A 207 9.07 -8.71 15.38
N SER A 208 9.25 -8.92 14.06
CA SER A 208 8.54 -9.96 13.31
C SER A 208 9.52 -10.95 12.71
N ALA A 209 9.10 -12.20 12.67
CA ALA A 209 9.76 -13.26 11.92
C ALA A 209 8.70 -14.06 11.17
N ASN A 210 8.96 -14.37 9.92
CA ASN A 210 8.08 -15.16 9.06
C ASN A 210 8.89 -16.19 8.29
N GLY A 211 8.26 -17.30 8.01
CA GLY A 211 8.83 -18.32 7.15
C GLY A 211 7.72 -19.03 6.40
N SER A 212 7.97 -19.39 5.15
CA SER A 212 7.10 -20.22 4.35
C SER A 212 7.90 -21.32 3.68
N TYR A 213 7.24 -22.47 3.50
CA TYR A 213 7.78 -23.63 2.81
C TYR A 213 6.67 -24.33 2.03
N GLY A 214 6.99 -24.91 0.90
CA GLY A 214 5.98 -25.63 0.13
C GLY A 214 6.49 -26.25 -1.16
N LEU A 215 5.53 -26.72 -1.96
CA LEU A 215 5.78 -27.41 -3.21
C LEU A 215 5.46 -26.49 -4.39
N LEU A 216 6.30 -26.53 -5.42
CA LEU A 216 6.09 -25.84 -6.69
C LEU A 216 5.10 -26.61 -7.59
N SER A 217 4.47 -25.91 -8.51
CA SER A 217 3.50 -26.49 -9.45
C SER A 217 4.16 -27.14 -10.66
N SER A 218 5.36 -26.73 -11.03
CA SER A 218 6.10 -27.23 -12.18
C SER A 218 7.17 -28.23 -11.75
N ASN A 219 7.41 -29.25 -12.56
CA ASN A 219 8.52 -30.20 -12.43
C ASN A 219 9.82 -29.67 -13.10
N THR A 220 9.78 -28.47 -13.64
CA THR A 220 10.87 -27.83 -14.39
C THR A 220 12.04 -27.41 -13.49
N PHE A 221 11.84 -27.36 -12.16
CA PHE A 221 12.90 -27.04 -11.22
C PHE A 221 13.56 -28.32 -10.70
N GLU A 222 14.89 -28.35 -10.57
CA GLU A 222 15.64 -29.43 -9.94
C GLU A 222 15.11 -29.79 -8.53
N ALA A 223 14.53 -28.81 -7.83
CA ALA A 223 13.90 -29.00 -6.53
C ALA A 223 12.42 -28.60 -6.60
N ASN A 224 11.52 -29.54 -6.37
CA ASN A 224 10.07 -29.34 -6.37
C ASN A 224 9.56 -28.59 -5.11
N TYR A 225 10.41 -27.86 -4.41
CA TYR A 225 10.05 -27.12 -3.19
C TYR A 225 10.59 -25.70 -3.23
N PHE A 226 9.92 -24.83 -2.49
CA PHE A 226 10.40 -23.46 -2.23
C PHE A 226 10.52 -23.22 -0.73
N SER A 227 11.36 -22.26 -0.36
CA SER A 227 11.42 -21.75 0.99
C SER A 227 11.64 -20.23 1.00
N GLU A 228 11.03 -19.57 1.98
CA GLU A 228 11.17 -18.15 2.20
C GLU A 228 11.27 -17.88 3.70
N PHE A 229 12.25 -17.09 4.11
CA PHE A 229 12.46 -16.69 5.50
C PHE A 229 12.71 -15.20 5.57
N GLY A 230 12.01 -14.53 6.47
CA GLY A 230 12.17 -13.10 6.67
C GLY A 230 12.04 -12.68 8.11
N GLY A 231 12.51 -11.48 8.39
CA GLY A 231 12.30 -10.84 9.66
C GLY A 231 12.44 -9.34 9.55
N ASP A 232 11.68 -8.63 10.37
CA ASP A 232 11.74 -7.18 10.43
C ASP A 232 11.65 -6.65 11.86
N ILE A 233 12.27 -5.52 12.07
CA ILE A 233 12.19 -4.73 13.29
C ILE A 233 11.65 -3.36 12.87
N SER A 234 10.56 -2.91 13.48
CA SER A 234 10.01 -1.59 13.22
C SER A 234 9.69 -0.83 14.49
N LEU A 235 9.95 0.47 14.47
CA LEU A 235 9.68 1.41 15.55
C LEU A 235 8.75 2.49 15.03
N ASP A 236 7.54 2.53 15.61
CA ASP A 236 6.47 3.46 15.25
C ASP A 236 6.34 4.55 16.32
N PHE A 237 6.40 5.81 15.90
CA PHE A 237 6.16 6.99 16.72
C PHE A 237 4.78 7.57 16.37
N PRO A 238 3.89 7.86 17.34
CA PRO A 238 2.59 8.50 17.08
C PRO A 238 2.71 10.02 16.88
N ARG A 239 3.71 10.46 16.16
CA ARG A 239 4.01 11.84 15.79
C ARG A 239 5.01 11.87 14.64
N ILE A 240 5.12 12.99 13.94
CA ILE A 240 6.26 13.19 13.05
C ILE A 240 7.49 13.47 13.93
N TRP A 241 8.42 12.52 13.90
CA TRP A 241 9.73 12.66 14.53
C TRP A 241 10.76 13.00 13.46
N PHE A 242 11.24 14.25 13.49
CA PHE A 242 12.33 14.70 12.61
C PHE A 242 13.38 15.38 13.48
N PRO A 243 14.68 15.04 13.33
CA PRO A 243 15.75 15.67 14.10
C PRO A 243 15.76 17.18 13.85
N PHE A 244 15.94 17.96 14.90
CA PHE A 244 16.14 19.42 14.88
C PHE A 244 14.95 20.28 14.46
N ILE A 245 13.82 19.72 14.01
CA ILE A 245 12.65 20.50 13.56
C ILE A 245 11.40 20.12 14.37
N ASN A 246 10.69 21.15 14.85
CA ASN A 246 9.36 20.96 15.43
C ASN A 246 8.30 20.92 14.32
N THR A 247 7.94 19.73 13.91
CA THR A 247 7.02 19.48 12.78
C THR A 247 5.54 19.70 13.10
N SER A 248 5.16 19.82 14.38
CA SER A 248 3.75 19.98 14.78
C SER A 248 3.10 21.29 14.31
N ARG A 249 3.91 22.28 13.89
CA ARG A 249 3.41 23.51 13.27
C ARG A 249 3.03 23.32 11.81
N ILE A 250 3.65 22.36 11.12
CA ILE A 250 3.44 22.07 9.69
C ILE A 250 2.38 20.98 9.55
N ILE A 251 2.51 19.91 10.35
CA ILE A 251 1.58 18.76 10.36
C ILE A 251 0.95 18.70 11.76
N PRO A 252 -0.30 19.21 11.92
CA PRO A 252 -0.97 19.27 13.21
C PRO A 252 -1.25 17.87 13.79
N ASN A 253 -1.21 17.73 15.11
CA ASN A 253 -1.41 16.44 15.78
C ASN A 253 -2.78 15.79 15.49
N TYR A 254 -3.84 16.56 15.20
CA TYR A 254 -5.16 15.99 14.88
C TYR A 254 -5.19 15.23 13.55
N THR A 255 -4.16 15.35 12.73
CA THR A 255 -4.03 14.61 11.46
C THR A 255 -3.49 13.18 11.64
N LEU A 256 -3.41 12.67 12.86
CA LEU A 256 -2.88 11.34 13.20
C LEU A 256 -1.45 11.11 12.65
N PRO A 257 -0.51 12.03 12.89
CA PRO A 257 0.81 11.92 12.32
C PRO A 257 1.58 10.73 12.90
N LYS A 258 2.32 10.03 12.04
CA LYS A 258 3.15 8.87 12.41
C LYS A 258 4.52 8.96 11.75
N THR A 259 5.51 8.44 12.44
CA THR A 259 6.83 8.13 11.87
C THR A 259 7.08 6.66 12.05
N ARG A 260 7.56 5.99 11.02
CA ARG A 260 7.97 4.59 11.05
C ARG A 260 9.43 4.48 10.64
N ILE A 261 10.22 3.79 11.45
CA ILE A 261 11.57 3.37 11.13
C ILE A 261 11.54 1.84 11.10
N ALA A 262 11.92 1.23 9.99
CA ALA A 262 11.91 -0.22 9.84
C ALA A 262 13.19 -0.71 9.17
N ILE A 263 13.65 -1.87 9.60
CA ILE A 263 14.77 -2.61 9.01
C ILE A 263 14.32 -4.06 8.90
N GLY A 264 14.51 -4.67 7.73
CA GLY A 264 14.12 -6.05 7.48
C GLY A 264 15.03 -6.76 6.51
N THR A 265 14.96 -8.07 6.52
CA THR A 265 15.65 -8.94 5.55
C THR A 265 14.74 -10.09 5.16
N ASN A 266 14.85 -10.54 3.93
CA ASN A 266 14.14 -11.69 3.41
C ASN A 266 15.07 -12.54 2.54
N PHE A 267 14.99 -13.85 2.69
CA PHE A 267 15.68 -14.84 1.88
C PHE A 267 14.63 -15.69 1.17
N GLN A 268 14.78 -15.82 -0.13
CA GLN A 268 13.87 -16.56 -0.99
C GLN A 268 14.67 -17.58 -1.79
N ASN A 269 14.27 -18.85 -1.74
CA ASN A 269 14.90 -19.93 -2.48
C ASN A 269 13.87 -20.65 -3.35
N ASN A 270 14.26 -20.98 -4.58
CA ASN A 270 13.48 -21.77 -5.55
C ASN A 270 12.11 -21.16 -5.93
N ILE A 271 11.92 -19.85 -5.78
CA ILE A 271 10.78 -19.11 -6.35
C ILE A 271 11.36 -18.11 -7.35
N GLY A 272 11.65 -18.56 -8.56
CA GLY A 272 12.52 -17.83 -9.47
C GLY A 272 13.97 -17.93 -9.01
N LEU A 273 14.78 -16.91 -9.28
CA LEU A 273 16.15 -16.85 -8.76
C LEU A 273 16.19 -16.72 -7.25
N ASP A 274 17.15 -17.41 -6.63
CA ASP A 274 17.41 -17.27 -5.19
C ASP A 274 17.82 -15.84 -4.85
N LYS A 275 17.12 -15.23 -3.91
CA LYS A 275 17.29 -13.81 -3.59
C LYS A 275 17.46 -13.56 -2.10
N GLN A 276 18.34 -12.66 -1.79
CA GLN A 276 18.45 -12.03 -0.48
C GLN A 276 18.08 -10.55 -0.61
N THR A 277 17.12 -10.12 0.17
CA THR A 277 16.68 -8.72 0.19
C THR A 277 16.93 -8.11 1.55
N PHE A 278 17.49 -6.92 1.59
CA PHE A 278 17.63 -6.10 2.79
C PHE A 278 16.90 -4.78 2.58
N ASN A 279 16.04 -4.41 3.52
CA ASN A 279 15.19 -3.23 3.42
C ASN A 279 15.36 -2.31 4.62
N THR A 280 15.44 -1.00 4.39
CA THR A 280 15.38 0.02 5.44
C THR A 280 14.42 1.12 5.01
N VAL A 281 13.50 1.49 5.92
CA VAL A 281 12.49 2.52 5.65
C VAL A 281 12.49 3.56 6.76
N LEU A 282 12.49 4.84 6.38
CA LEU A 282 12.11 5.97 7.23
C LEU A 282 10.90 6.64 6.57
N GLY A 283 9.73 6.41 7.14
CA GLY A 283 8.47 6.88 6.58
C GLY A 283 7.70 7.79 7.53
N TYR A 284 6.89 8.67 6.94
CA TYR A 284 5.97 9.58 7.60
C TYR A 284 4.59 9.42 6.99
N SER A 285 3.56 9.37 7.82
CA SER A 285 2.19 9.38 7.34
C SER A 285 1.32 10.31 8.16
N TRP A 286 0.31 10.92 7.53
CA TRP A 286 -0.69 11.73 8.21
C TRP A 286 -2.01 11.72 7.44
N THR A 287 -3.11 11.87 8.16
CA THR A 287 -4.48 11.78 7.66
C THR A 287 -5.25 13.05 8.03
N PRO A 288 -5.23 14.10 7.18
CA PRO A 288 -5.90 15.38 7.48
C PRO A 288 -7.42 15.26 7.66
N SER A 289 -8.03 14.30 6.98
CA SER A 289 -9.44 13.93 7.09
C SER A 289 -9.61 12.44 6.88
N ASP A 290 -10.79 11.89 7.19
CA ASP A 290 -11.10 10.46 6.97
C ASP A 290 -11.01 10.03 5.50
N PHE A 291 -10.94 11.00 4.61
CA PHE A 291 -10.94 10.83 3.17
C PHE A 291 -9.60 11.08 2.48
N VAL A 292 -8.60 11.55 3.21
CA VAL A 292 -7.31 11.93 2.63
C VAL A 292 -6.18 11.37 3.48
N ASN A 293 -5.26 10.65 2.85
CA ASN A 293 -4.04 10.14 3.47
C ASN A 293 -2.81 10.57 2.66
N HIS A 294 -1.76 10.92 3.36
CA HIS A 294 -0.44 11.23 2.81
C HIS A 294 0.57 10.28 3.43
N ASP A 295 1.39 9.67 2.60
CA ASP A 295 2.52 8.83 2.99
C ASP A 295 3.78 9.34 2.29
N VAL A 296 4.84 9.56 3.05
CA VAL A 296 6.17 9.94 2.55
C VAL A 296 7.16 8.92 3.06
N GLU A 297 7.85 8.22 2.20
CA GLU A 297 9.06 7.49 2.57
C GLU A 297 10.26 8.36 2.18
N LEU A 298 10.85 9.01 3.17
CA LEU A 298 12.03 9.85 2.97
C LEU A 298 13.25 8.99 2.60
N LEU A 299 13.35 7.81 3.22
CA LEU A 299 14.33 6.79 2.89
C LEU A 299 13.60 5.47 2.67
N ASN A 300 13.79 4.89 1.50
CA ASN A 300 13.41 3.53 1.17
C ASN A 300 14.64 2.91 0.49
N ILE A 301 15.45 2.23 1.29
CA ILE A 301 16.66 1.58 0.81
C ILE A 301 16.34 0.11 0.66
N GLN A 302 16.53 -0.42 -0.53
CA GLN A 302 16.38 -1.84 -0.82
C GLN A 302 17.64 -2.34 -1.52
N PHE A 303 18.31 -3.30 -0.90
CA PHE A 303 19.39 -4.03 -1.50
C PHE A 303 18.89 -5.42 -1.88
N VAL A 304 18.99 -5.76 -3.15
CA VAL A 304 18.63 -7.08 -3.70
C VAL A 304 19.89 -7.75 -4.18
N ARG A 305 20.17 -8.92 -3.62
CA ARG A 305 21.28 -9.76 -4.02
C ARG A 305 20.71 -11.06 -4.62
N ASN A 306 21.05 -11.32 -5.87
CA ASN A 306 20.82 -12.61 -6.50
C ASN A 306 21.97 -13.55 -6.11
N VAL A 307 21.65 -14.73 -5.59
CA VAL A 307 22.64 -15.63 -4.98
C VAL A 307 23.16 -16.63 -6.00
N ASN A 308 22.28 -17.16 -6.85
CA ASN A 308 22.56 -18.21 -7.82
C ASN A 308 22.19 -17.75 -9.24
N SER A 309 22.83 -16.70 -9.75
CA SER A 309 22.58 -16.15 -11.09
C SER A 309 22.90 -17.13 -12.23
N ASN A 310 23.84 -18.04 -12.01
CA ASN A 310 24.20 -19.10 -12.95
C ASN A 310 23.07 -20.14 -13.18
N ARG A 311 22.03 -20.15 -12.35
CA ARG A 311 20.83 -20.98 -12.54
C ARG A 311 19.73 -20.28 -13.35
N PHE A 312 20.03 -19.19 -14.02
CA PHE A 312 19.05 -18.41 -14.76
C PHE A 312 18.23 -19.27 -15.73
N TYR A 313 18.88 -20.02 -16.60
CA TYR A 313 18.24 -20.86 -17.61
C TYR A 313 17.52 -22.07 -17.03
N ASN A 314 17.89 -22.56 -15.84
CA ASN A 314 17.10 -23.58 -15.14
C ASN A 314 15.78 -23.04 -14.58
N VAL A 315 15.67 -21.73 -14.35
CA VAL A 315 14.49 -21.05 -13.82
C VAL A 315 13.62 -20.48 -14.93
N TYR A 316 14.25 -19.92 -15.96
CA TYR A 316 13.62 -19.29 -17.11
C TYR A 316 13.72 -20.22 -18.32
N THR A 317 12.93 -21.30 -18.28
CA THR A 317 13.02 -22.40 -19.26
C THR A 317 12.58 -22.00 -20.65
N ASN A 318 11.55 -21.15 -20.79
CA ASN A 318 11.17 -20.65 -22.10
C ASN A 318 12.28 -19.79 -22.74
N THR A 319 13.03 -19.04 -21.93
CA THR A 319 14.17 -18.27 -22.40
C THR A 319 15.34 -19.20 -22.79
N TYR A 320 15.51 -20.32 -22.07
CA TYR A 320 16.47 -21.35 -22.43
C TYR A 320 16.09 -22.03 -23.77
N GLU A 321 14.84 -22.48 -23.91
CA GLU A 321 14.32 -23.11 -25.14
C GLU A 321 14.51 -22.20 -26.36
N LEU A 322 14.29 -20.90 -26.24
CA LEU A 322 14.54 -19.95 -27.31
C LEU A 322 16.03 -19.83 -27.70
N LEU A 323 16.90 -19.77 -26.69
CA LEU A 323 18.35 -19.69 -26.94
C LEU A 323 18.86 -20.98 -27.60
N ASP A 324 18.34 -22.12 -27.16
CA ASP A 324 18.68 -23.45 -27.67
C ASP A 324 18.18 -23.63 -29.11
N GLU A 325 16.93 -23.20 -29.43
CA GLU A 325 16.39 -23.21 -30.80
C GLU A 325 17.24 -22.35 -31.76
N ILE A 326 17.78 -21.23 -31.32
CA ILE A 326 18.72 -20.44 -32.10
C ILE A 326 20.02 -21.21 -32.28
N ALA A 327 20.51 -21.89 -31.24
CA ALA A 327 21.76 -22.61 -31.22
C ALA A 327 21.74 -23.85 -32.13
N ASP A 328 20.57 -24.45 -32.41
CA ASP A 328 20.42 -25.60 -33.36
C ASP A 328 21.00 -25.31 -34.74
N SER A 329 20.92 -24.02 -35.17
CA SER A 329 21.50 -23.58 -36.45
C SER A 329 23.04 -23.58 -36.46
N TYR A 330 23.69 -23.75 -35.32
CA TYR A 330 25.14 -23.64 -35.08
C TYR A 330 25.75 -24.90 -34.45
N GLU A 331 25.01 -26.01 -34.36
CA GLU A 331 25.46 -27.26 -33.70
C GLU A 331 26.46 -28.09 -34.51
N ASP A 332 26.58 -27.83 -35.83
CA ASP A 332 27.49 -28.59 -36.69
C ASP A 332 28.95 -28.31 -36.36
N ALA A 333 29.56 -29.21 -35.59
CA ALA A 333 30.97 -29.12 -35.20
C ALA A 333 31.97 -29.05 -36.36
N ALA A 334 31.56 -29.40 -37.59
CA ALA A 334 32.42 -29.26 -38.76
C ALA A 334 32.42 -27.83 -39.31
N LEU A 335 31.34 -27.11 -39.09
CA LEU A 335 31.17 -25.68 -39.47
C LEU A 335 31.57 -24.75 -38.35
N TYR A 336 31.28 -25.11 -37.11
CA TYR A 336 31.49 -24.28 -35.90
C TYR A 336 32.27 -25.07 -34.81
N PRO A 337 33.53 -25.46 -35.09
CA PRO A 337 34.30 -26.27 -34.14
C PRO A 337 34.53 -25.60 -32.79
N GLU A 338 34.51 -24.28 -32.73
CA GLU A 338 34.61 -23.45 -31.51
C GLU A 338 33.41 -23.53 -30.57
N LEU A 339 32.25 -24.01 -31.10
CA LEU A 339 31.04 -24.15 -30.30
C LEU A 339 30.83 -25.57 -29.79
N ALA A 340 31.53 -26.55 -30.33
CA ALA A 340 31.29 -27.98 -30.05
C ALA A 340 31.36 -28.38 -28.57
N GLU A 341 32.13 -27.63 -27.75
CA GLU A 341 32.25 -27.84 -26.29
C GLU A 341 31.06 -27.32 -25.49
N TYR A 342 30.17 -26.57 -26.11
CA TYR A 342 29.02 -25.91 -25.45
C TYR A 342 27.74 -26.76 -25.52
N PHE A 343 27.75 -27.82 -26.30
CA PHE A 343 26.62 -28.73 -26.50
C PHE A 343 26.80 -30.08 -25.79
N GLU A 344 25.70 -30.64 -25.35
CA GLU A 344 25.61 -32.01 -24.86
C GLU A 344 24.44 -32.73 -25.53
N THR A 345 24.53 -34.04 -25.67
CA THR A 345 23.46 -34.85 -26.27
C THR A 345 22.39 -35.10 -25.22
N ASP A 346 21.13 -34.86 -25.54
CA ASP A 346 20.02 -35.27 -24.67
C ASP A 346 19.84 -36.80 -24.73
N ASP A 347 19.72 -37.42 -23.55
CA ASP A 347 19.52 -38.89 -23.42
C ASP A 347 18.17 -39.36 -23.99
N SER A 348 17.22 -38.44 -24.29
CA SER A 348 15.84 -38.76 -24.68
C SER A 348 15.59 -38.81 -26.18
N ASP A 349 16.27 -38.02 -27.00
CA ASP A 349 15.95 -37.82 -28.43
C ASP A 349 17.16 -37.69 -29.39
N ASP A 350 18.39 -37.82 -28.89
CA ASP A 350 19.66 -37.65 -29.62
C ASP A 350 19.89 -36.19 -30.13
N ASP A 351 19.11 -35.19 -29.69
CA ASP A 351 19.33 -33.80 -30.03
C ASP A 351 20.47 -33.19 -29.19
N LEU A 352 21.15 -32.17 -29.73
CA LEU A 352 22.21 -31.45 -29.06
C LEU A 352 21.63 -30.21 -28.37
N ASN A 353 21.81 -30.11 -27.08
CA ASN A 353 21.32 -28.99 -26.27
C ASN A 353 22.46 -28.22 -25.61
N LEU A 354 22.27 -26.93 -25.38
CA LEU A 354 23.25 -26.08 -24.70
C LEU A 354 23.42 -26.46 -23.22
N ILE A 355 24.65 -26.73 -22.81
CA ILE A 355 24.99 -27.02 -21.39
C ILE A 355 24.69 -25.81 -20.52
N ILE A 356 23.93 -25.96 -19.44
CA ILE A 356 23.70 -24.91 -18.46
C ILE A 356 24.70 -25.01 -17.29
N PRO A 357 25.44 -23.95 -16.94
CA PRO A 357 25.47 -22.59 -17.53
C PRO A 357 26.60 -22.40 -18.57
N SER A 358 27.52 -23.33 -18.74
CA SER A 358 28.74 -23.12 -19.53
C SER A 358 28.45 -22.97 -21.02
N GLY A 359 27.60 -23.82 -21.57
CA GLY A 359 27.23 -23.81 -22.98
C GLY A 359 26.39 -22.57 -23.32
N THR A 360 25.36 -22.28 -22.54
CA THR A 360 24.52 -21.10 -22.76
C THR A 360 25.36 -19.81 -22.72
N SER A 361 26.27 -19.65 -21.76
CA SER A 361 27.14 -18.49 -21.68
C SER A 361 28.21 -18.45 -22.78
N GLY A 362 28.76 -19.60 -23.13
CA GLY A 362 29.76 -19.72 -24.19
C GLY A 362 29.20 -19.39 -25.56
N PHE A 363 28.05 -19.95 -25.90
CA PHE A 363 27.33 -19.68 -27.15
C PHE A 363 26.95 -18.18 -27.25
N THR A 364 26.30 -17.63 -26.22
CA THR A 364 25.92 -16.22 -26.18
C THR A 364 27.13 -15.31 -26.41
N ASN A 365 28.25 -15.55 -25.73
CA ASN A 365 29.44 -14.74 -25.90
C ASN A 365 30.02 -14.86 -27.31
N ALA A 366 30.10 -16.07 -27.88
CA ALA A 366 30.64 -16.33 -29.21
C ALA A 366 29.85 -15.61 -30.32
N ILE A 367 28.52 -15.49 -30.16
CA ILE A 367 27.67 -14.72 -31.07
C ILE A 367 27.90 -13.21 -30.87
N LEU A 368 27.85 -12.72 -29.63
CA LEU A 368 27.87 -11.27 -29.34
C LEU A 368 29.26 -10.64 -29.55
N ASP A 369 30.36 -11.37 -29.33
CA ASP A 369 31.71 -10.87 -29.57
C ASP A 369 32.18 -11.07 -31.03
N GLY A 370 31.36 -11.74 -31.85
CA GLY A 370 31.65 -11.99 -33.26
C GLY A 370 32.66 -13.11 -33.52
N THR A 371 32.96 -13.95 -32.53
CA THR A 371 33.78 -15.17 -32.71
C THR A 371 33.10 -16.08 -33.73
N VAL A 372 31.78 -16.16 -33.68
CA VAL A 372 30.93 -16.85 -34.66
C VAL A 372 30.10 -15.80 -35.44
N SER A 373 30.08 -15.96 -36.75
CA SER A 373 29.32 -15.08 -37.62
C SER A 373 27.84 -15.50 -37.63
N ALA A 374 27.00 -14.79 -36.90
CA ALA A 374 25.55 -15.03 -36.86
C ALA A 374 24.81 -14.23 -37.93
N THR A 375 23.55 -14.63 -38.19
CA THR A 375 22.62 -13.78 -38.95
C THR A 375 22.27 -12.53 -38.13
N THR A 376 21.74 -11.49 -38.78
CA THR A 376 21.32 -10.27 -38.06
C THR A 376 20.22 -10.59 -37.07
N ASP A 377 19.25 -11.41 -37.46
CA ASP A 377 18.11 -11.80 -36.64
C ASP A 377 18.56 -12.60 -35.40
N ASP A 378 19.43 -13.63 -35.58
CA ASP A 378 19.97 -14.41 -34.46
C ASP A 378 20.80 -13.58 -33.50
N PHE A 379 21.59 -12.62 -34.04
CA PHE A 379 22.37 -11.71 -33.20
C PHE A 379 21.44 -10.81 -32.35
N GLU A 380 20.39 -10.25 -32.95
CA GLU A 380 19.41 -9.41 -32.23
C GLU A 380 18.66 -10.22 -31.18
N ASP A 381 18.24 -11.46 -31.48
CA ASP A 381 17.55 -12.33 -30.53
C ASP A 381 18.45 -12.74 -29.38
N VAL A 382 19.70 -13.17 -29.63
CA VAL A 382 20.66 -13.52 -28.58
C VAL A 382 20.99 -12.30 -27.72
N ASN A 383 21.16 -11.11 -28.32
CA ASN A 383 21.39 -9.88 -27.58
C ASN A 383 20.20 -9.56 -26.65
N THR A 384 18.97 -9.68 -27.12
CA THR A 384 17.75 -9.46 -26.33
C THR A 384 17.65 -10.42 -25.15
N ILE A 385 17.99 -11.71 -25.36
CA ILE A 385 18.03 -12.73 -24.30
C ILE A 385 19.07 -12.35 -23.24
N GLU A 386 20.28 -11.94 -23.66
CA GLU A 386 21.37 -11.60 -22.76
C GLU A 386 21.07 -10.31 -21.95
N GLU A 387 20.56 -9.25 -22.57
CA GLU A 387 20.11 -8.05 -21.88
C GLU A 387 19.09 -8.37 -20.80
N ARG A 388 18.11 -9.25 -21.12
CA ARG A 388 17.12 -9.71 -20.16
C ARG A 388 17.76 -10.52 -19.03
N ARG A 389 18.68 -11.43 -19.32
CA ARG A 389 19.41 -12.21 -18.31
C ARG A 389 20.16 -11.29 -17.35
N ILE A 390 20.92 -10.35 -17.86
CA ILE A 390 21.66 -9.36 -17.06
C ILE A 390 20.70 -8.61 -16.14
N ARG A 391 19.63 -8.06 -16.68
CA ARG A 391 18.64 -7.27 -15.93
C ARG A 391 17.98 -8.06 -14.79
N LEU A 392 17.69 -9.34 -15.00
CA LEU A 392 17.03 -10.21 -14.01
C LEU A 392 18.01 -10.78 -12.96
N THR A 393 19.30 -10.90 -13.31
CA THR A 393 20.33 -11.49 -12.43
C THR A 393 21.17 -10.46 -11.69
N GLU A 394 21.14 -9.20 -12.11
CA GLU A 394 21.91 -8.13 -11.52
C GLU A 394 21.55 -7.88 -10.05
N ASN A 395 22.57 -7.63 -9.23
CA ASN A 395 22.38 -7.13 -7.88
C ASN A 395 22.01 -5.65 -7.94
N ASN A 396 20.99 -5.25 -7.20
CA ASN A 396 20.48 -3.89 -7.25
C ASN A 396 20.52 -3.21 -5.88
N LEU A 397 21.00 -1.97 -5.85
CA LEU A 397 20.84 -1.07 -4.72
C LEU A 397 19.88 0.05 -5.11
N ILE A 398 18.72 0.04 -4.50
CA ILE A 398 17.69 1.06 -4.71
C ILE A 398 17.68 1.97 -3.49
N PHE A 399 18.07 3.22 -3.66
CA PHE A 399 18.00 4.28 -2.64
C PHE A 399 16.94 5.29 -3.09
N ALA A 400 15.71 5.06 -2.67
CA ALA A 400 14.55 5.82 -3.15
C ALA A 400 13.94 6.71 -2.07
N SER A 401 13.26 7.76 -2.52
CA SER A 401 12.28 8.51 -1.76
C SER A 401 10.97 8.53 -2.51
N ASN A 402 9.85 8.39 -1.82
CA ASN A 402 8.55 8.42 -2.46
C ASN A 402 7.52 9.23 -1.66
N TYR A 403 6.52 9.70 -2.38
CA TYR A 403 5.33 10.33 -1.84
C TYR A 403 4.10 9.68 -2.44
N THR A 404 3.16 9.28 -1.57
CA THR A 404 1.86 8.72 -1.98
C THR A 404 0.74 9.58 -1.42
N PHE A 405 -0.15 10.01 -2.31
CA PHE A 405 -1.39 10.72 -2.00
C PHE A 405 -2.58 9.82 -2.29
N ASN A 406 -3.42 9.58 -1.26
CA ASN A 406 -4.65 8.83 -1.40
C ASN A 406 -5.84 9.72 -1.03
N LYS A 407 -6.86 9.72 -1.89
CA LYS A 407 -8.12 10.43 -1.64
C LYS A 407 -9.30 9.54 -2.00
N THR A 408 -10.29 9.50 -1.10
CA THR A 408 -11.55 8.78 -1.33
C THR A 408 -12.70 9.62 -0.81
N ASN A 409 -13.91 9.32 -1.23
CA ASN A 409 -15.13 9.82 -0.58
C ASN A 409 -15.99 8.67 -0.02
N ARG A 410 -15.41 7.46 0.12
CA ARG A 410 -16.11 6.31 0.66
C ARG A 410 -16.42 6.51 2.14
N THR A 411 -17.70 6.43 2.51
CA THR A 411 -18.17 6.66 3.88
C THR A 411 -18.26 5.39 4.71
N GLY A 412 -18.29 4.22 4.09
CA GLY A 412 -18.39 2.94 4.79
C GLY A 412 -18.27 1.73 3.86
N VAL A 413 -18.32 0.54 4.44
CA VAL A 413 -18.21 -0.72 3.67
C VAL A 413 -19.38 -0.91 2.71
N LEU A 414 -20.58 -0.46 3.09
CA LEU A 414 -21.80 -0.56 2.30
C LEU A 414 -22.00 0.58 1.29
N ASP A 415 -21.05 1.53 1.23
CA ASP A 415 -21.11 2.62 0.26
C ASP A 415 -20.74 2.10 -1.13
N ASN A 416 -21.70 2.09 -2.03
CA ASN A 416 -21.55 1.64 -3.42
C ASN A 416 -21.43 2.81 -4.41
N THR A 417 -21.35 4.07 -3.92
CA THR A 417 -21.18 5.25 -4.77
C THR A 417 -20.02 6.09 -4.28
N PHE A 418 -18.82 5.70 -4.65
CA PHE A 418 -17.60 6.38 -4.22
C PHE A 418 -16.55 6.43 -5.32
N TYR A 419 -15.51 7.22 -5.09
CA TYR A 419 -14.27 7.19 -5.86
C TYR A 419 -13.09 7.00 -4.93
N GLN A 420 -11.99 6.49 -5.52
CA GLN A 420 -10.66 6.47 -4.91
C GLN A 420 -9.68 6.98 -5.95
N PHE A 421 -8.79 7.86 -5.53
CA PHE A 421 -7.68 8.36 -6.32
C PHE A 421 -6.38 8.14 -5.57
N ARG A 422 -5.41 7.52 -6.21
CA ARG A 422 -4.06 7.34 -5.71
C ARG A 422 -3.08 7.92 -6.70
N TRP A 423 -2.17 8.72 -6.19
CA TRP A 423 -1.01 9.22 -6.91
C TRP A 423 0.23 8.88 -6.12
N LYS A 424 1.21 8.24 -6.78
CA LYS A 424 2.53 7.96 -6.21
C LYS A 424 3.60 8.50 -7.13
N ILE A 425 4.56 9.21 -6.55
CA ILE A 425 5.81 9.59 -7.20
C ILE A 425 6.98 9.03 -6.40
N GLU A 426 7.96 8.46 -7.09
CA GLU A 426 9.17 7.91 -6.49
C GLU A 426 10.38 8.37 -7.30
N GLY A 427 11.43 8.78 -6.62
CA GLY A 427 12.73 9.09 -7.20
C GLY A 427 13.82 8.28 -6.52
N ALA A 428 14.63 7.59 -7.27
CA ALA A 428 15.73 6.77 -6.78
C ALA A 428 17.09 7.27 -7.26
N GLY A 429 18.13 7.00 -6.47
CA GLY A 429 19.54 7.25 -6.81
C GLY A 429 19.99 8.71 -6.76
N ASN A 430 19.09 9.68 -6.77
CA ASN A 430 19.44 11.11 -6.86
C ASN A 430 20.33 11.59 -5.71
N VAL A 431 20.09 11.12 -4.50
CA VAL A 431 20.88 11.46 -3.32
C VAL A 431 22.29 10.91 -3.46
N LEU A 432 22.44 9.65 -3.90
CA LEU A 432 23.74 9.02 -4.12
C LEU A 432 24.51 9.69 -5.26
N SER A 433 23.83 9.99 -6.37
CA SER A 433 24.41 10.73 -7.47
C SER A 433 24.87 12.14 -7.07
N ALA A 434 24.11 12.85 -6.23
CA ALA A 434 24.55 14.13 -5.68
C ALA A 434 25.78 13.97 -4.75
N PHE A 435 25.84 12.92 -3.93
CA PHE A 435 26.99 12.64 -3.07
C PHE A 435 28.24 12.27 -3.86
N SER A 436 28.12 11.61 -5.02
CA SER A 436 29.27 11.25 -5.86
C SER A 436 30.05 12.44 -6.40
N THR A 437 29.43 13.64 -6.43
CA THR A 437 30.12 14.88 -6.79
C THR A 437 31.13 15.36 -5.73
N PHE A 438 30.95 14.92 -4.48
CA PHE A 438 31.80 15.30 -3.34
C PHE A 438 32.72 14.17 -2.88
N ILE A 439 32.28 12.91 -3.04
CA ILE A 439 32.99 11.71 -2.63
C ILE A 439 33.15 10.83 -3.87
N PRO A 440 34.40 10.49 -4.29
CA PRO A 440 34.61 9.66 -5.46
C PRO A 440 34.07 8.23 -5.21
N PHE A 441 33.17 7.77 -6.05
CA PHE A 441 32.71 6.39 -6.10
C PHE A 441 33.51 5.61 -7.14
N ASN A 442 33.74 4.32 -6.90
CA ASN A 442 34.31 3.44 -7.91
C ASN A 442 33.29 3.27 -9.06
N LYS A 443 33.77 2.89 -10.22
CA LYS A 443 32.95 2.55 -11.38
C LYS A 443 33.19 1.10 -11.78
N ASN A 444 32.17 0.50 -12.43
CA ASN A 444 32.34 -0.76 -13.16
C ASN A 444 32.79 -0.49 -14.61
N ASP A 445 32.87 -1.54 -15.41
CA ASP A 445 33.30 -1.47 -16.81
C ASP A 445 32.28 -0.71 -17.70
N ASP A 446 31.01 -0.64 -17.27
CA ASP A 446 29.93 0.10 -17.92
C ASP A 446 29.83 1.57 -17.45
N ASP A 447 30.88 2.11 -16.81
CA ASP A 447 30.92 3.48 -16.27
C ASP A 447 29.90 3.79 -15.15
N GLN A 448 29.19 2.79 -14.63
CA GLN A 448 28.22 2.98 -13.55
C GLN A 448 28.91 3.16 -12.19
N LEU A 449 28.43 4.10 -11.41
CA LEU A 449 28.91 4.39 -10.07
C LEU A 449 28.49 3.29 -9.08
N LEU A 450 29.44 2.79 -8.30
CA LEU A 450 29.23 1.68 -7.35
C LEU A 450 29.17 2.18 -5.91
N VAL A 451 28.21 1.66 -5.15
CA VAL A 451 28.13 1.77 -3.69
C VAL A 451 28.19 0.36 -3.09
N PHE A 452 29.17 0.10 -2.22
CA PHE A 452 29.46 -1.23 -1.69
C PHE A 452 29.72 -2.29 -2.78
N GLY A 453 30.26 -1.87 -3.93
CA GLY A 453 30.56 -2.78 -5.04
C GLY A 453 29.33 -3.15 -5.91
N VAL A 454 28.21 -2.47 -5.74
CA VAL A 454 26.97 -2.69 -6.51
C VAL A 454 26.52 -1.38 -7.14
N PRO A 455 26.10 -1.37 -8.41
CA PRO A 455 25.51 -0.19 -9.03
C PRO A 455 24.20 0.19 -8.33
N PHE A 456 24.00 1.48 -8.14
CA PHE A 456 22.73 1.95 -7.60
C PHE A 456 21.78 2.37 -8.71
N SER A 457 20.52 2.01 -8.57
CA SER A 457 19.49 2.36 -9.54
C SER A 457 19.10 3.83 -9.46
N GLN A 458 19.02 4.49 -10.62
CA GLN A 458 18.63 5.88 -10.73
C GLN A 458 17.47 6.04 -11.72
N TYR A 459 16.29 6.41 -11.19
CA TYR A 459 15.06 6.55 -11.97
C TYR A 459 14.07 7.51 -11.31
N ILE A 460 13.08 7.92 -12.08
CA ILE A 460 11.85 8.55 -11.61
C ILE A 460 10.66 7.70 -12.01
N LYS A 461 9.72 7.48 -11.06
CA LYS A 461 8.52 6.67 -11.26
C LYS A 461 7.27 7.45 -10.87
N ASN A 462 6.24 7.43 -11.72
CA ASN A 462 4.95 8.03 -11.46
C ASN A 462 3.83 7.00 -11.66
N GLU A 463 2.88 6.97 -10.73
CA GLU A 463 1.70 6.10 -10.79
C GLU A 463 0.44 6.91 -10.50
N PHE A 464 -0.57 6.72 -11.33
CA PHE A 464 -1.91 7.26 -11.14
C PHE A 464 -2.92 6.12 -11.16
N GLU A 465 -3.77 6.08 -10.17
CA GLU A 465 -4.87 5.12 -10.12
C GLU A 465 -6.17 5.83 -9.75
N TYR A 466 -7.19 5.61 -10.53
CA TYR A 466 -8.53 6.12 -10.26
C TYR A 466 -9.54 4.98 -10.32
N VAL A 467 -10.30 4.85 -9.24
CA VAL A 467 -11.37 3.85 -9.13
C VAL A 467 -12.68 4.58 -8.87
N LYS A 468 -13.74 4.21 -9.57
CA LYS A 468 -15.06 4.78 -9.41
C LYS A 468 -16.12 3.69 -9.36
N TYR A 469 -17.02 3.82 -8.37
CA TYR A 469 -18.20 2.98 -8.22
C TYR A 469 -19.45 3.82 -8.37
N TRP A 470 -20.43 3.27 -9.07
CA TRP A 470 -21.77 3.84 -9.21
C TRP A 470 -22.82 2.82 -8.76
N ASP A 471 -23.63 3.20 -7.78
CA ASP A 471 -24.82 2.46 -7.40
C ASP A 471 -25.92 2.72 -8.43
N LEU A 472 -26.23 1.72 -9.24
CA LEU A 472 -27.29 1.76 -10.24
C LEU A 472 -28.67 1.38 -9.65
N LYS A 473 -28.75 1.26 -8.32
CA LYS A 473 -29.90 0.80 -7.54
C LYS A 473 -30.20 -0.69 -7.71
N ARG A 474 -31.08 -1.21 -6.83
CA ARG A 474 -31.47 -2.64 -6.80
C ARG A 474 -30.27 -3.58 -6.70
N SER A 475 -29.26 -3.21 -5.93
CA SER A 475 -27.99 -3.95 -5.75
C SER A 475 -27.15 -4.11 -7.02
N ASN A 476 -27.42 -3.32 -8.07
CA ASN A 476 -26.56 -3.28 -9.24
C ASN A 476 -25.48 -2.21 -9.04
N VAL A 477 -24.23 -2.56 -9.36
CA VAL A 477 -23.09 -1.67 -9.22
C VAL A 477 -22.27 -1.70 -10.50
N LEU A 478 -21.91 -0.53 -11.00
CA LEU A 478 -20.89 -0.38 -12.03
C LEU A 478 -19.60 0.07 -11.37
N ALA A 479 -18.52 -0.66 -11.61
CA ALA A 479 -17.17 -0.33 -11.13
C ALA A 479 -16.25 -0.09 -12.32
N ALA A 480 -15.47 0.99 -12.27
CA ALA A 480 -14.44 1.28 -13.26
C ALA A 480 -13.12 1.59 -12.55
N ARG A 481 -12.02 1.13 -13.13
CA ARG A 481 -10.65 1.43 -12.69
C ARG A 481 -9.83 1.85 -13.88
N ALA A 482 -8.99 2.87 -13.70
CA ALA A 482 -7.96 3.27 -14.63
C ALA A 482 -6.64 3.35 -13.86
N PHE A 483 -5.61 2.72 -14.41
CA PHE A 483 -4.24 2.77 -13.90
C PHE A 483 -3.31 3.22 -15.02
N PHE A 484 -2.41 4.12 -14.69
CA PHE A 484 -1.28 4.53 -15.52
C PHE A 484 -0.04 4.58 -14.66
N GLY A 485 1.02 3.94 -15.11
CA GLY A 485 2.32 3.94 -14.44
C GLY A 485 3.45 4.05 -15.44
N ILE A 486 4.43 4.90 -15.13
CA ILE A 486 5.65 5.06 -15.92
C ILE A 486 6.85 5.18 -14.99
N ALA A 487 7.94 4.50 -15.34
CA ALA A 487 9.22 4.58 -14.66
C ALA A 487 10.32 4.83 -15.70
N ILE A 488 11.08 5.90 -15.54
CA ILE A 488 12.09 6.34 -16.51
C ILE A 488 13.46 6.24 -15.86
N PRO A 489 14.36 5.36 -16.34
CA PRO A 489 15.75 5.30 -15.89
C PRO A 489 16.52 6.50 -16.42
N TYR A 490 17.59 6.88 -15.75
CA TYR A 490 18.53 7.91 -16.20
C TYR A 490 19.82 7.88 -15.35
N GLY A 491 20.85 8.56 -15.84
CA GLY A 491 22.09 8.79 -15.09
C GLY A 491 22.90 7.51 -14.85
N ASN A 492 22.77 6.90 -13.68
CA ASN A 492 23.50 5.67 -13.32
C ASN A 492 22.78 4.38 -13.73
N SER A 493 21.66 4.47 -14.44
CA SER A 493 20.85 3.31 -14.84
C SER A 493 20.30 3.47 -16.25
N ASP A 494 20.40 2.43 -17.04
CA ASP A 494 19.85 2.35 -18.39
C ASP A 494 18.48 1.61 -18.40
N ASN A 495 18.17 0.90 -17.31
CA ASN A 495 16.92 0.16 -17.14
C ASN A 495 16.34 0.32 -15.72
N ILE A 496 15.12 -0.17 -15.54
CA ILE A 496 14.43 -0.22 -14.24
C ILE A 496 14.64 -1.59 -13.61
N PRO A 497 15.03 -1.67 -12.31
CA PRO A 497 15.12 -2.96 -11.62
C PRO A 497 13.80 -3.73 -11.68
N PHE A 498 13.86 -5.04 -11.88
CA PHE A 498 12.69 -5.92 -11.97
C PHE A 498 11.68 -5.71 -10.83
N VAL A 499 12.16 -5.51 -9.58
CA VAL A 499 11.31 -5.27 -8.41
C VAL A 499 10.55 -3.93 -8.45
N ARG A 500 10.84 -3.07 -9.41
CA ARG A 500 10.20 -1.77 -9.64
C ARG A 500 9.48 -1.68 -10.98
N SER A 501 9.65 -2.66 -11.85
CA SER A 501 8.99 -2.74 -13.15
C SER A 501 7.49 -3.04 -13.00
N TYR A 502 6.76 -2.95 -14.08
CA TYR A 502 5.36 -3.33 -14.16
C TYR A 502 5.22 -4.65 -14.90
N PHE A 503 4.22 -5.41 -14.55
CA PHE A 503 3.79 -6.61 -15.28
C PHE A 503 2.32 -6.49 -15.69
N GLY A 504 1.90 -7.22 -16.70
CA GLY A 504 0.52 -7.32 -17.18
C GLY A 504 -0.13 -8.65 -16.83
N GLY A 505 -1.48 -8.64 -16.75
CA GLY A 505 -2.29 -9.82 -16.45
C GLY A 505 -2.58 -10.06 -14.97
N GLY A 506 -3.49 -10.98 -14.72
CA GLY A 506 -3.93 -11.38 -13.38
C GLY A 506 -5.28 -10.84 -12.94
N SER A 507 -5.78 -11.35 -11.82
CA SER A 507 -7.14 -11.12 -11.32
C SER A 507 -7.50 -9.65 -11.01
N ASN A 508 -6.51 -8.81 -10.76
CA ASN A 508 -6.68 -7.38 -10.47
C ASN A 508 -6.19 -6.47 -11.60
N ASP A 509 -5.93 -7.04 -12.77
CA ASP A 509 -5.41 -6.36 -13.93
C ASP A 509 -6.21 -6.77 -15.19
N ASN A 510 -5.58 -7.21 -16.27
CA ASN A 510 -6.27 -7.83 -17.40
C ASN A 510 -6.51 -9.32 -17.10
N ARG A 511 -7.75 -9.67 -16.73
CA ARG A 511 -8.14 -10.98 -16.19
C ARG A 511 -8.11 -12.13 -17.22
N ALA A 512 -7.98 -11.81 -18.51
CA ALA A 512 -7.87 -12.81 -19.57
C ALA A 512 -6.45 -13.39 -19.69
N TRP A 513 -5.46 -12.80 -19.01
CA TRP A 513 -4.07 -13.25 -18.99
C TRP A 513 -3.64 -13.64 -17.59
N PHE A 514 -2.74 -14.62 -17.50
CA PHE A 514 -2.06 -14.91 -16.24
C PHE A 514 -1.12 -13.75 -15.84
N PRO A 515 -0.79 -13.63 -14.55
CA PRO A 515 0.23 -12.67 -14.13
C PRO A 515 1.54 -12.89 -14.90
N TYR A 516 2.15 -11.80 -15.37
CA TYR A 516 3.38 -11.78 -16.19
C TYR A 516 3.26 -12.39 -17.60
N SER A 517 2.09 -12.75 -18.08
CA SER A 517 1.92 -13.35 -19.41
C SER A 517 1.44 -12.37 -20.49
N LEU A 518 1.22 -11.09 -20.15
CA LEU A 518 0.77 -10.07 -21.09
C LEU A 518 1.90 -9.10 -21.42
N GLY A 519 2.17 -8.90 -22.72
CA GLY A 519 3.16 -7.96 -23.24
C GLY A 519 4.60 -8.41 -23.01
N PRO A 520 5.59 -7.51 -23.12
CA PRO A 520 5.43 -6.07 -23.51
C PRO A 520 4.97 -5.89 -24.95
N GLY A 521 4.18 -4.84 -25.19
CA GLY A 521 3.74 -4.45 -26.53
C GLY A 521 3.03 -5.53 -27.31
N SER A 522 3.49 -5.82 -28.53
CA SER A 522 2.99 -6.87 -29.42
C SER A 522 3.78 -8.18 -29.35
N THR A 523 4.81 -8.27 -28.48
CA THR A 523 5.58 -9.48 -28.30
C THR A 523 4.69 -10.66 -27.89
N SER A 524 4.91 -11.82 -28.46
CA SER A 524 4.26 -13.05 -28.00
C SER A 524 4.79 -13.40 -26.63
N ALA A 525 3.91 -13.91 -25.73
CA ALA A 525 4.25 -14.22 -24.34
C ALA A 525 5.19 -15.44 -24.22
N ILE A 526 6.35 -15.39 -24.83
CA ILE A 526 7.36 -16.46 -24.84
C ILE A 526 8.14 -16.48 -23.53
N ASN A 527 8.26 -15.30 -22.88
CA ASN A 527 9.04 -15.16 -21.66
C ASN A 527 8.26 -15.61 -20.41
N ASP A 528 8.95 -16.20 -19.46
CA ASP A 528 8.35 -16.70 -18.20
C ASP A 528 7.77 -15.59 -17.31
N PHE A 529 8.40 -14.40 -17.29
CA PHE A 529 8.01 -13.26 -16.48
C PHE A 529 8.16 -11.97 -17.28
N ASN A 530 7.11 -11.60 -18.01
CA ASN A 530 7.10 -10.37 -18.79
C ASN A 530 6.95 -9.15 -17.88
N GLU A 531 7.79 -8.14 -18.11
CA GLU A 531 7.80 -6.89 -17.36
C GLU A 531 8.26 -5.73 -18.24
N ALA A 532 7.86 -4.50 -17.87
CA ALA A 532 8.22 -3.29 -18.58
C ALA A 532 8.15 -2.07 -17.65
N ASN A 533 8.50 -0.90 -18.16
CA ASN A 533 8.56 0.33 -17.38
C ASN A 533 7.40 1.31 -17.64
N LEU A 534 6.50 1.01 -18.57
CA LEU A 534 5.25 1.72 -18.84
C LEU A 534 4.07 0.74 -18.73
N LYS A 535 2.97 1.15 -18.07
CA LYS A 535 1.75 0.34 -17.95
C LYS A 535 0.51 1.19 -18.10
N LEU A 536 -0.44 0.68 -18.86
CA LEU A 536 -1.83 1.15 -18.92
C LEU A 536 -2.77 -0.01 -18.61
N ALA A 537 -3.72 0.20 -17.68
CA ALA A 537 -4.77 -0.79 -17.40
C ALA A 537 -6.12 -0.09 -17.15
N LEU A 538 -7.14 -0.55 -17.83
CA LEU A 538 -8.52 -0.09 -17.72
C LEU A 538 -9.41 -1.28 -17.43
N ASN A 539 -10.24 -1.18 -16.40
CA ASN A 539 -11.15 -2.25 -16.01
C ASN A 539 -12.55 -1.68 -15.86
N LEU A 540 -13.53 -2.38 -16.39
CA LEU A 540 -14.94 -2.08 -16.23
C LEU A 540 -15.67 -3.34 -15.80
N GLU A 541 -16.51 -3.25 -14.76
CA GLU A 541 -17.24 -4.39 -14.22
C GLU A 541 -18.65 -3.99 -13.82
N TYR A 542 -19.63 -4.68 -14.37
CA TYR A 542 -21.02 -4.58 -13.99
C TYR A 542 -21.39 -5.76 -13.09
N ARG A 543 -21.82 -5.45 -11.86
CA ARG A 543 -22.23 -6.39 -10.82
C ARG A 543 -23.74 -6.36 -10.65
N PHE A 544 -24.35 -7.53 -10.56
CA PHE A 544 -25.80 -7.66 -10.42
C PHE A 544 -26.16 -8.85 -9.52
N PRO A 545 -27.26 -8.77 -8.77
CA PRO A 545 -27.77 -9.88 -7.96
C PRO A 545 -28.38 -10.96 -8.88
N ILE A 546 -28.13 -12.24 -8.55
CA ILE A 546 -28.74 -13.37 -9.25
C ILE A 546 -29.85 -13.97 -8.38
N ALA A 547 -29.49 -14.50 -7.21
CA ALA A 547 -30.46 -15.08 -6.27
C ALA A 547 -29.84 -15.18 -4.87
N GLY A 548 -30.55 -14.70 -3.83
CA GLY A 548 -30.07 -14.71 -2.46
C GLY A 548 -28.71 -14.02 -2.35
N ASP A 549 -27.71 -14.71 -1.84
CA ASP A 549 -26.34 -14.22 -1.66
C ASP A 549 -25.43 -14.43 -2.88
N ILE A 550 -26.00 -14.93 -4.00
CA ILE A 550 -25.26 -15.15 -5.26
C ILE A 550 -25.39 -13.90 -6.12
N ASN A 551 -24.24 -13.33 -6.47
CA ASN A 551 -24.11 -12.17 -7.34
C ASN A 551 -23.32 -12.57 -8.62
N GLY A 552 -23.73 -11.99 -9.74
CA GLY A 552 -23.03 -12.09 -11.01
C GLY A 552 -22.18 -10.85 -11.29
N ALA A 553 -21.17 -11.02 -12.12
CA ALA A 553 -20.41 -9.93 -12.68
C ALA A 553 -20.11 -10.19 -14.16
N ILE A 554 -20.15 -9.15 -14.97
CA ILE A 554 -19.63 -9.13 -16.34
C ILE A 554 -18.57 -8.06 -16.38
N PHE A 555 -17.42 -8.38 -16.98
CA PHE A 555 -16.31 -7.45 -17.02
C PHE A 555 -15.69 -7.31 -18.41
N ALA A 556 -15.06 -6.18 -18.63
CA ALA A 556 -14.19 -5.89 -19.76
C ALA A 556 -12.92 -5.21 -19.23
N ASP A 557 -11.78 -5.74 -19.61
CA ASP A 557 -10.46 -5.24 -19.26
C ASP A 557 -9.71 -4.86 -20.53
N ALA A 558 -8.92 -3.77 -20.45
CA ALA A 558 -8.09 -3.31 -21.55
C ALA A 558 -6.75 -2.84 -20.96
N GLY A 559 -5.64 -3.25 -21.52
CA GLY A 559 -4.35 -2.79 -21.04
C GLY A 559 -3.18 -3.50 -21.69
N ASN A 560 -2.00 -3.01 -21.43
CA ASN A 560 -0.73 -3.62 -21.78
C ASN A 560 0.41 -2.97 -21.00
N ILE A 561 1.60 -3.50 -21.15
CA ILE A 561 2.87 -2.93 -20.70
C ILE A 561 3.78 -2.69 -21.91
N TRP A 562 4.68 -1.73 -21.81
CA TRP A 562 5.67 -1.41 -22.83
C TRP A 562 6.95 -0.91 -22.18
N ASN A 563 8.06 -1.01 -22.88
CA ASN A 563 9.30 -0.33 -22.53
C ASN A 563 9.33 1.06 -23.16
N VAL A 564 9.86 2.04 -22.44
CA VAL A 564 9.96 3.44 -22.91
C VAL A 564 11.17 4.13 -22.28
N LEU A 565 11.99 4.77 -23.10
CA LEU A 565 13.16 5.54 -22.66
C LEU A 565 14.11 4.70 -21.76
N ASP A 566 14.30 3.45 -22.11
CA ASP A 566 15.27 2.53 -21.52
C ASP A 566 16.16 1.93 -22.61
N ASN A 567 16.95 0.91 -22.28
CA ASN A 567 17.87 0.26 -23.21
C ASN A 567 17.26 -0.89 -24.02
N VAL A 568 15.95 -1.14 -23.93
CA VAL A 568 15.28 -2.18 -24.71
C VAL A 568 15.08 -1.70 -26.14
N GLU A 569 15.72 -2.40 -27.09
CA GLU A 569 15.73 -2.00 -28.51
C GLU A 569 14.66 -2.71 -29.34
N ASP A 570 14.01 -3.78 -28.81
CA ASP A 570 12.94 -4.52 -29.49
C ASP A 570 11.74 -3.60 -29.84
N PRO A 571 11.46 -3.35 -31.14
CA PRO A 571 10.38 -2.46 -31.55
C PRO A 571 8.99 -2.97 -31.13
N ASP A 572 8.81 -4.29 -31.01
CA ASP A 572 7.55 -4.90 -30.60
C ASP A 572 7.30 -4.77 -29.11
N ALA A 573 8.35 -4.59 -28.30
CA ALA A 573 8.30 -4.38 -26.86
C ALA A 573 8.19 -2.91 -26.46
N THR A 574 8.51 -1.96 -27.36
CA THR A 574 8.65 -0.54 -27.04
C THR A 574 7.40 0.27 -27.34
N PHE A 575 7.23 1.40 -26.62
CA PHE A 575 6.17 2.37 -26.84
C PHE A 575 6.63 3.47 -27.77
N ASP A 576 6.23 3.40 -29.02
CA ASP A 576 6.52 4.41 -30.06
C ASP A 576 5.32 5.34 -30.30
N GLY A 577 4.81 5.94 -29.22
CA GLY A 577 3.72 6.90 -29.26
C GLY A 577 2.33 6.28 -29.41
N LEU A 578 1.39 7.04 -29.99
CA LEU A 578 -0.02 6.62 -30.06
C LEU A 578 -0.24 5.38 -30.94
N ALA A 579 0.70 5.06 -31.84
CA ALA A 579 0.59 3.89 -32.70
C ALA A 579 0.67 2.57 -31.88
N SER A 580 1.43 2.55 -30.81
CA SER A 580 1.56 1.38 -29.91
C SER A 580 0.27 1.07 -29.13
N LEU A 581 -0.71 1.98 -29.12
CA LEU A 581 -2.02 1.71 -28.51
C LEU A 581 -2.84 0.64 -29.27
N LYS A 582 -2.43 0.29 -30.50
CA LYS A 582 -3.00 -0.86 -31.25
C LYS A 582 -2.76 -2.20 -30.52
N ASP A 583 -1.70 -2.27 -29.70
CA ASP A 583 -1.27 -3.47 -28.99
C ASP A 583 -1.99 -3.64 -27.65
N ILE A 584 -2.97 -2.77 -27.35
CA ILE A 584 -3.81 -2.92 -26.17
C ILE A 584 -4.57 -4.23 -26.22
N ALA A 585 -4.30 -5.09 -25.26
CA ALA A 585 -4.99 -6.37 -25.11
C ALA A 585 -6.37 -6.17 -24.46
N LEU A 586 -7.40 -6.79 -25.04
CA LEU A 586 -8.79 -6.72 -24.59
C LEU A 586 -9.22 -8.05 -24.01
N GLY A 587 -9.63 -8.05 -22.74
CA GLY A 587 -10.18 -9.22 -22.04
C GLY A 587 -11.63 -9.01 -21.64
N THR A 588 -12.48 -10.03 -21.79
CA THR A 588 -13.86 -10.01 -21.31
C THR A 588 -14.19 -11.31 -20.60
N GLY A 589 -15.12 -11.26 -19.67
CA GLY A 589 -15.53 -12.46 -18.96
C GLY A 589 -16.70 -12.27 -18.03
N MET A 590 -17.06 -13.37 -17.37
CA MET A 590 -18.13 -13.40 -16.37
C MET A 590 -17.59 -13.99 -15.07
N GLY A 591 -18.14 -13.51 -13.94
CA GLY A 591 -17.79 -14.01 -12.61
C GLY A 591 -19.04 -14.29 -11.78
N LEU A 592 -18.93 -15.30 -10.93
CA LEU A 592 -19.92 -15.56 -9.87
C LEU A 592 -19.27 -15.22 -8.53
N ARG A 593 -20.03 -14.55 -7.66
CA ARG A 593 -19.63 -14.18 -6.31
C ARG A 593 -20.67 -14.67 -5.32
N TYR A 594 -20.22 -15.30 -4.27
CA TYR A 594 -21.09 -15.69 -3.16
C TYR A 594 -20.71 -14.87 -1.91
N ASP A 595 -21.67 -14.18 -1.34
CA ASP A 595 -21.49 -13.41 -0.12
C ASP A 595 -21.77 -14.29 1.09
N PHE A 596 -20.73 -14.70 1.80
CA PHE A 596 -20.84 -15.50 3.02
C PHE A 596 -21.17 -14.66 4.26
N THR A 597 -21.53 -13.38 4.13
CA THR A 597 -21.76 -12.42 5.22
C THR A 597 -20.47 -12.08 6.00
N TYR A 598 -19.57 -13.04 6.17
CA TYR A 598 -18.28 -12.89 6.88
C TYR A 598 -17.07 -12.92 5.94
N PHE A 599 -17.18 -13.52 4.76
CA PHE A 599 -16.16 -13.59 3.73
C PHE A 599 -16.79 -13.32 2.37
N LEU A 600 -16.06 -12.61 1.51
CA LEU A 600 -16.41 -12.46 0.10
C LEU A 600 -15.44 -13.34 -0.71
N PHE A 601 -15.96 -14.33 -1.42
CA PHE A 601 -15.22 -15.14 -2.37
C PHE A 601 -15.53 -14.74 -3.79
#